data_db3f317ef3295a924404b4c7e038a86e
#
_entry.id   db3f317ef3295a924404b4c7e038a86e
#
_cell.length_a   1.000
_cell.length_b   1.000
_cell.length_c   1.000
_cell.angle_alpha   90.00
_cell.angle_beta   90.00
_cell.angle_gamma   90.00
#
_symmetry.space_group_name_H-M   'P 1'
#
loop_
_entity.id
_entity.type
_entity.pdbx_description
1 polymer ?
#
loop_
_entity_poly.entity_id
_entity_poly.type
_entity_poly.pdbx_seq_one_letter_code
_entity_poly.pdbx_strand_id
1 'polypeptide(L)'
;MWTITELREEYDWLDRYLGIDTTKIRLAFSKRMCRQRGVCCFQGDRPVEIRIAEFLRGDDAEFLETARHEYAHAAAALLTGKRHGHDRVWKSLCTQIGCRPERLAQPLPAQEGRNDGRGYVVRCETCGAQSRYLRRGAVVRSIESGRQDCRCRRCGGRHFTVERIG
;
A
#
# COMPACT_ATOMS: atom_id res chain seq x y z
N MET A 1 1.07 -12.31 17.73
CA MET A 1 0.49 -11.17 16.94
C MET A 1 1.23 -9.90 17.34
N TRP A 2 1.89 -9.26 16.40
CA TRP A 2 2.74 -8.09 16.62
C TRP A 2 2.02 -6.92 17.30
N THR A 3 2.68 -6.28 18.24
CA THR A 3 2.26 -5.08 18.95
C THR A 3 3.12 -3.87 18.53
N ILE A 4 2.68 -2.66 18.86
CA ILE A 4 3.48 -1.44 18.64
C ILE A 4 4.77 -1.46 19.47
N THR A 5 4.72 -2.05 20.66
CA THR A 5 5.90 -2.20 21.54
C THR A 5 6.95 -3.08 20.88
N GLU A 6 6.59 -4.27 20.41
CA GLU A 6 7.52 -5.18 19.73
C GLU A 6 8.08 -4.57 18.45
N LEU A 7 7.25 -3.84 17.68
CA LEU A 7 7.72 -3.11 16.51
C LEU A 7 8.73 -2.00 16.90
N ARG A 8 8.51 -1.31 18.02
CA ARG A 8 9.44 -0.30 18.54
C ARG A 8 10.76 -0.95 18.98
N GLU A 9 10.72 -2.07 19.67
CA GLU A 9 11.91 -2.83 20.08
C GLU A 9 12.74 -3.27 18.87
N GLU A 10 12.11 -3.73 17.79
CA GLU A 10 12.78 -4.05 16.53
C GLU A 10 13.48 -2.82 15.95
N TYR A 11 12.81 -1.67 15.93
CA TYR A 11 13.39 -0.43 15.40
C TYR A 11 14.49 0.13 16.31
N ASP A 12 14.37 0.02 17.61
CA ASP A 12 15.41 0.44 18.56
C ASP A 12 16.69 -0.42 18.40
N TRP A 13 16.54 -1.69 18.05
CA TRP A 13 17.66 -2.55 17.69
C TRP A 13 18.31 -2.09 16.37
N LEU A 14 17.54 -1.78 15.34
CA LEU A 14 18.02 -1.26 14.06
C LEU A 14 18.66 0.13 14.21
N ASP A 15 18.10 1.00 15.05
CA ASP A 15 18.63 2.33 15.35
C ASP A 15 20.04 2.25 15.94
N ARG A 16 20.24 1.34 16.91
CA ARG A 16 21.57 1.08 17.48
C ARG A 16 22.55 0.56 16.44
N TYR A 17 22.09 -0.31 15.55
CA TYR A 17 22.91 -0.89 14.49
C TYR A 17 23.35 0.15 13.45
N LEU A 18 22.45 1.06 13.06
CA LEU A 18 22.74 2.10 12.06
C LEU A 18 23.24 3.42 12.65
N GLY A 19 23.18 3.61 13.96
CA GLY A 19 23.57 4.86 14.63
C GLY A 19 22.61 6.02 14.37
N ILE A 20 21.30 5.74 14.26
CA ILE A 20 20.23 6.74 14.03
C ILE A 20 19.19 6.69 15.14
N ASP A 21 18.25 7.60 15.12
CA ASP A 21 17.14 7.70 16.08
C ASP A 21 15.79 7.86 15.37
N THR A 22 14.97 6.82 15.42
CA THR A 22 13.61 6.83 14.90
C THR A 22 12.53 7.01 15.98
N THR A 23 12.89 7.30 17.22
CA THR A 23 11.94 7.41 18.35
C THR A 23 10.87 8.48 18.14
N LYS A 24 11.17 9.53 17.37
CA LYS A 24 10.23 10.60 17.00
C LYS A 24 9.29 10.22 15.85
N ILE A 25 9.50 9.09 15.20
CA ILE A 25 8.64 8.61 14.12
C ILE A 25 7.48 7.84 14.76
N ARG A 26 6.26 8.27 14.47
CA ARG A 26 5.06 7.59 14.95
C ARG A 26 4.92 6.21 14.31
N LEU A 27 4.56 5.21 15.09
CA LEU A 27 4.25 3.87 14.62
C LEU A 27 2.75 3.61 14.75
N ALA A 28 2.13 3.04 13.72
CA ALA A 28 0.72 2.73 13.74
C ALA A 28 0.38 1.48 12.90
N PHE A 29 -0.65 0.76 13.30
CA PHE A 29 -1.30 -0.24 12.47
C PHE A 29 -2.55 0.34 11.81
N SER A 30 -2.81 -0.03 10.57
CA SER A 30 -3.93 0.49 9.80
C SER A 30 -4.88 -0.61 9.33
N LYS A 31 -6.11 -0.58 9.83
CA LYS A 31 -7.21 -1.43 9.36
C LYS A 31 -7.73 -1.04 7.97
N ARG A 32 -7.43 0.18 7.53
CA ARG A 32 -7.87 0.72 6.23
C ARG A 32 -6.95 0.33 5.09
N MET A 33 -5.72 -0.08 5.39
CA MET A 33 -4.74 -0.53 4.39
C MET A 33 -5.07 -1.96 4.00
N CYS A 34 -5.70 -2.15 2.83
CA CYS A 34 -6.06 -3.46 2.30
C CYS A 34 -5.32 -3.83 1.00
N ARG A 35 -4.64 -2.86 0.37
CA ARG A 35 -3.87 -3.05 -0.86
C ARG A 35 -2.38 -2.73 -0.72
N GLN A 36 -2.03 -2.03 0.33
CA GLN A 36 -0.65 -1.70 0.69
C GLN A 36 -0.29 -2.44 1.97
N ARG A 37 0.93 -2.92 2.05
CA ARG A 37 1.45 -3.62 3.23
C ARG A 37 1.94 -2.66 4.29
N GLY A 38 2.62 -1.59 3.86
CA GLY A 38 3.16 -0.55 4.71
C GLY A 38 3.29 0.78 3.98
N VAL A 39 3.62 1.82 4.72
CA VAL A 39 3.97 3.14 4.19
C VAL A 39 4.80 3.91 5.20
N CYS A 40 5.90 4.51 4.73
CA CYS A 40 6.64 5.54 5.45
C CYS A 40 6.15 6.93 4.98
N CYS A 41 5.55 7.68 5.89
CA CYS A 41 5.01 9.01 5.63
C CYS A 41 6.07 10.09 5.91
N PHE A 42 6.14 11.08 5.04
CA PHE A 42 7.09 12.17 5.12
C PHE A 42 6.41 13.54 5.17
N GLN A 43 7.05 14.47 5.86
CA GLN A 43 6.77 15.89 5.78
C GLN A 43 8.02 16.57 5.16
N GLY A 44 7.94 16.91 3.88
CA GLY A 44 9.15 17.22 3.11
C GLY A 44 10.06 15.99 3.02
N ASP A 45 11.31 16.14 3.45
CA ASP A 45 12.29 15.06 3.51
C ASP A 45 12.36 14.34 4.87
N ARG A 46 11.57 14.79 5.84
CA ARG A 46 11.57 14.24 7.20
C ARG A 46 10.55 13.12 7.32
N PRO A 47 10.93 11.89 7.73
CA PRO A 47 10.00 10.83 8.06
C PRO A 47 9.24 11.17 9.35
N VAL A 48 7.93 11.03 9.35
CA VAL A 48 7.08 11.40 10.50
C VAL A 48 6.23 10.25 11.02
N GLU A 49 5.91 9.28 10.19
CA GLU A 49 5.10 8.14 10.59
C GLU A 49 5.39 6.91 9.73
N ILE A 50 5.43 5.74 10.36
CA ILE A 50 5.41 4.44 9.67
C ILE A 50 4.10 3.75 10.03
N ARG A 51 3.33 3.36 9.02
CA ARG A 51 2.10 2.57 9.16
C ARG A 51 2.26 1.21 8.50
N ILE A 52 1.89 0.15 9.22
CA ILE A 52 1.85 -1.22 8.74
C ILE A 52 0.39 -1.68 8.66
N ALA A 53 0.04 -2.45 7.66
CA ALA A 53 -1.31 -2.99 7.53
C ALA A 53 -1.62 -3.95 8.69
N GLU A 54 -2.78 -3.76 9.31
CA GLU A 54 -3.23 -4.56 10.47
C GLU A 54 -3.24 -6.06 10.17
N PHE A 55 -3.58 -6.47 8.94
CA PHE A 55 -3.69 -7.87 8.55
C PHE A 55 -2.35 -8.64 8.56
N LEU A 56 -1.21 -7.93 8.54
CA LEU A 56 0.11 -8.57 8.57
C LEU A 56 0.54 -9.00 9.98
N ARG A 57 -0.12 -8.51 11.03
CA ARG A 57 0.31 -8.74 12.42
C ARG A 57 0.34 -10.20 12.86
N GLY A 58 -0.33 -11.09 12.15
CA GLY A 58 -0.36 -12.52 12.41
C GLY A 58 0.66 -13.34 11.60
N ASP A 59 1.38 -12.72 10.68
CA ASP A 59 2.40 -13.35 9.85
C ASP A 59 3.76 -12.71 10.13
N ASP A 60 4.57 -13.35 10.95
CA ASP A 60 5.83 -12.79 11.44
C ASP A 60 6.81 -12.49 10.30
N ALA A 61 6.89 -13.35 9.29
CA ALA A 61 7.83 -13.18 8.18
C ALA A 61 7.45 -11.98 7.29
N GLU A 62 6.19 -11.90 6.88
CA GLU A 62 5.70 -10.80 6.04
C GLU A 62 5.60 -9.48 6.81
N PHE A 63 5.33 -9.55 8.12
CA PHE A 63 5.32 -8.37 8.98
C PHE A 63 6.73 -7.77 9.11
N LEU A 64 7.72 -8.57 9.49
CA LEU A 64 9.11 -8.11 9.63
C LEU A 64 9.68 -7.58 8.31
N GLU A 65 9.43 -8.28 7.21
CA GLU A 65 9.85 -7.86 5.89
C GLU A 65 9.27 -6.47 5.55
N THR A 66 7.96 -6.28 5.78
CA THR A 66 7.30 -4.99 5.56
C THR A 66 7.79 -3.90 6.51
N ALA A 67 7.93 -4.24 7.79
CA ALA A 67 8.40 -3.29 8.81
C ALA A 67 9.79 -2.76 8.50
N ARG A 68 10.72 -3.64 8.14
CA ARG A 68 12.10 -3.27 7.77
C ARG A 68 12.15 -2.52 6.44
N HIS A 69 11.27 -2.84 5.47
CA HIS A 69 11.13 -2.10 4.22
C HIS A 69 10.77 -0.63 4.47
N GLU A 70 9.76 -0.38 5.30
CA GLU A 70 9.34 0.99 5.64
C GLU A 70 10.36 1.71 6.53
N TYR A 71 11.00 0.98 7.43
CA TYR A 71 12.12 1.50 8.22
C TYR A 71 13.28 1.95 7.33
N ALA A 72 13.63 1.19 6.28
CA ALA A 72 14.70 1.55 5.37
C ALA A 72 14.46 2.89 4.66
N HIS A 73 13.20 3.24 4.34
CA HIS A 73 12.86 4.57 3.82
C HIS A 73 13.14 5.68 4.84
N ALA A 74 12.76 5.46 6.10
CA ALA A 74 13.02 6.42 7.17
C ALA A 74 14.54 6.55 7.45
N ALA A 75 15.24 5.43 7.54
CA ALA A 75 16.68 5.40 7.78
C ALA A 75 17.45 6.10 6.66
N ALA A 76 17.11 5.86 5.40
CA ALA A 76 17.73 6.53 4.25
C ALA A 76 17.60 8.06 4.36
N ALA A 77 16.42 8.54 4.75
CA ALA A 77 16.19 9.98 4.92
C ALA A 77 16.96 10.56 6.11
N LEU A 78 16.99 9.86 7.24
CA LEU A 78 17.74 10.32 8.42
C LEU A 78 19.25 10.37 8.18
N LEU A 79 19.80 9.39 7.45
CA LEU A 79 21.23 9.30 7.16
C LEU A 79 21.69 10.30 6.10
N THR A 80 20.85 10.64 5.13
CA THR A 80 21.23 11.47 3.98
C THR A 80 20.63 12.88 3.99
N GLY A 81 19.65 13.13 4.87
CA GLY A 81 18.93 14.40 4.94
C GLY A 81 17.90 14.61 3.83
N LYS A 82 17.61 13.60 3.01
CA LYS A 82 16.61 13.68 1.93
C LYS A 82 15.85 12.37 1.76
N ARG A 83 14.62 12.49 1.27
CA ARG A 83 13.76 11.34 0.97
C ARG A 83 14.33 10.50 -0.18
N HIS A 84 14.32 9.18 0.01
CA HIS A 84 14.68 8.18 -0.99
C HIS A 84 13.48 7.32 -1.38
N GLY A 85 13.39 6.97 -2.67
CA GLY A 85 12.53 5.91 -3.17
C GLY A 85 13.21 4.54 -3.01
N HIS A 86 12.97 3.63 -3.95
CA HIS A 86 13.65 2.32 -3.99
C HIS A 86 14.96 2.40 -4.79
N ASP A 87 15.75 3.44 -4.54
CA ASP A 87 17.00 3.71 -5.21
C ASP A 87 18.17 2.92 -4.59
N ARG A 88 19.39 3.21 -5.02
CA ARG A 88 20.59 2.49 -4.57
C ARG A 88 20.85 2.65 -3.07
N VAL A 89 20.56 3.81 -2.49
CA VAL A 89 20.75 4.07 -1.05
C VAL A 89 19.80 3.21 -0.25
N TRP A 90 18.51 3.25 -0.58
CA TRP A 90 17.50 2.43 0.06
C TRP A 90 17.79 0.93 -0.06
N LYS A 91 18.17 0.44 -1.27
CA LYS A 91 18.52 -0.97 -1.49
C LYS A 91 19.71 -1.43 -0.64
N SER A 92 20.71 -0.58 -0.52
CA SER A 92 21.89 -0.87 0.33
C SER A 92 21.48 -1.03 1.79
N LEU A 93 20.60 -0.16 2.29
CA LEU A 93 20.07 -0.24 3.65
C LEU A 93 19.23 -1.51 3.86
N CYS A 94 18.35 -1.87 2.92
CA CYS A 94 17.59 -3.12 2.99
C CYS A 94 18.53 -4.32 3.18
N THR A 95 19.58 -4.41 2.38
CA THR A 95 20.58 -5.49 2.50
C THR A 95 21.26 -5.48 3.86
N GLN A 96 21.63 -4.31 4.39
CA GLN A 96 22.29 -4.19 5.70
C GLN A 96 21.39 -4.63 6.86
N ILE A 97 20.11 -4.29 6.82
CA ILE A 97 19.15 -4.61 7.89
C ILE A 97 18.41 -5.92 7.68
N GLY A 98 18.74 -6.67 6.64
CA GLY A 98 18.20 -8.00 6.38
C GLY A 98 16.75 -8.01 5.87
N CYS A 99 16.37 -7.06 5.01
CA CYS A 99 15.14 -7.14 4.22
C CYS A 99 15.46 -7.16 2.71
N ARG A 100 14.51 -7.62 1.93
CA ARG A 100 14.69 -7.73 0.47
C ARG A 100 14.82 -6.34 -0.17
N PRO A 101 15.87 -6.10 -0.98
CA PRO A 101 16.10 -4.82 -1.64
C PRO A 101 15.23 -4.65 -2.90
N GLU A 102 14.02 -5.17 -2.85
CA GLU A 102 13.07 -5.19 -3.95
C GLU A 102 11.83 -4.41 -3.56
N ARG A 103 11.24 -3.72 -4.53
CA ARG A 103 9.92 -3.17 -4.32
C ARG A 103 8.98 -4.35 -4.04
N LEU A 104 8.28 -4.33 -2.90
CA LEU A 104 7.30 -5.35 -2.53
C LEU A 104 6.14 -5.34 -3.54
N ALA A 105 6.40 -5.88 -4.72
CA ALA A 105 5.50 -5.88 -5.87
C ALA A 105 4.75 -7.20 -6.02
N GLN A 106 4.74 -8.07 -5.03
CA GLN A 106 3.78 -9.16 -5.09
C GLN A 106 2.40 -8.56 -4.85
N PRO A 107 1.46 -8.70 -5.82
CA PRO A 107 0.08 -8.42 -5.54
C PRO A 107 -0.22 -9.25 -4.29
N LEU A 108 -0.69 -8.59 -3.23
CA LEU A 108 -1.36 -9.32 -2.15
C LEU A 108 -2.31 -10.28 -2.82
N PRO A 109 -2.30 -11.59 -2.48
CA PRO A 109 -3.39 -12.45 -2.87
C PRO A 109 -4.61 -11.63 -2.55
N ALA A 110 -5.47 -11.40 -3.57
CA ALA A 110 -6.63 -10.54 -3.39
C ALA A 110 -7.24 -11.02 -2.08
N GLN A 111 -6.95 -10.29 -0.99
CA GLN A 111 -7.72 -10.51 0.19
C GLN A 111 -9.11 -10.35 -0.37
N GLU A 112 -9.90 -11.40 -0.29
CA GLU A 112 -11.33 -11.31 -0.48
C GLU A 112 -11.78 -10.26 0.52
N GLY A 113 -11.37 -9.03 0.22
CA GLY A 113 -11.49 -7.87 1.05
C GLY A 113 -12.96 -7.61 1.09
N ARG A 114 -13.58 -8.07 2.18
CA ARG A 114 -14.96 -7.83 2.53
C ARG A 114 -15.80 -7.64 1.26
N ASN A 115 -15.90 -8.72 0.51
CA ASN A 115 -16.83 -8.80 -0.58
C ASN A 115 -18.19 -9.05 0.09
N ASP A 116 -18.66 -7.99 0.80
CA ASP A 116 -20.00 -7.95 1.41
C ASP A 116 -21.10 -7.98 0.35
N GLY A 117 -20.74 -8.42 -0.86
CA GLY A 117 -21.63 -8.49 -2.00
C GLY A 117 -21.94 -7.13 -2.62
N ARG A 118 -21.54 -6.03 -1.98
CA ARG A 118 -21.87 -4.67 -2.40
C ARG A 118 -20.89 -4.13 -3.44
N GLY A 119 -21.39 -3.32 -4.36
CA GLY A 119 -20.56 -2.67 -5.38
C GLY A 119 -21.32 -2.36 -6.66
N TYR A 120 -20.56 -2.19 -7.73
CA TYR A 120 -21.08 -1.88 -9.06
C TYR A 120 -20.39 -2.78 -10.07
N VAL A 121 -21.15 -3.34 -10.99
CA VAL A 121 -20.65 -4.00 -12.19
C VAL A 121 -20.89 -3.07 -13.37
N VAL A 122 -19.83 -2.74 -14.07
CA VAL A 122 -19.88 -2.01 -15.33
C VAL A 122 -19.66 -3.00 -16.47
N ARG A 123 -20.59 -3.08 -17.38
CA ARG A 123 -20.55 -3.97 -18.55
C ARG A 123 -20.48 -3.13 -19.82
N CYS A 124 -19.54 -3.45 -20.71
CA CYS A 124 -19.50 -2.88 -22.05
C CYS A 124 -20.59 -3.50 -22.91
N GLU A 125 -21.47 -2.69 -23.50
CA GLU A 125 -22.56 -3.16 -24.36
C GLU A 125 -22.04 -3.72 -25.70
N THR A 126 -20.87 -3.27 -26.15
CA THR A 126 -20.30 -3.69 -27.44
C THR A 126 -19.66 -5.09 -27.37
N CYS A 127 -18.92 -5.42 -26.31
CA CYS A 127 -18.17 -6.68 -26.24
C CYS A 127 -18.44 -7.53 -24.99
N GLY A 128 -19.36 -7.10 -24.14
CA GLY A 128 -19.74 -7.83 -22.92
C GLY A 128 -18.65 -7.82 -21.80
N ALA A 129 -17.52 -7.17 -22.00
CA ALA A 129 -16.47 -7.09 -20.98
C ALA A 129 -16.99 -6.44 -19.71
N GLN A 130 -16.70 -7.03 -18.56
CA GLN A 130 -17.16 -6.56 -17.25
C GLN A 130 -16.00 -6.05 -16.41
N SER A 131 -16.28 -5.03 -15.60
CA SER A 131 -15.39 -4.50 -14.57
C SER A 131 -16.17 -4.27 -13.29
N ARG A 132 -15.59 -4.68 -12.15
CA ARG A 132 -16.22 -4.52 -10.85
C ARG A 132 -15.60 -3.34 -10.09
N TYR A 133 -16.43 -2.55 -9.48
CA TYR A 133 -16.06 -1.40 -8.66
C TYR A 133 -16.71 -1.53 -7.28
N LEU A 134 -15.92 -1.39 -6.22
CA LEU A 134 -16.40 -1.46 -4.83
C LEU A 134 -17.10 -0.18 -4.38
N ARG A 135 -16.92 0.91 -5.11
CA ARG A 135 -17.46 2.23 -4.76
C ARG A 135 -18.01 2.93 -5.99
N ARG A 136 -18.96 3.83 -5.80
CA ARG A 136 -19.47 4.76 -6.81
C ARG A 136 -18.39 5.80 -7.15
N GLY A 137 -17.32 5.36 -7.83
CA GLY A 137 -16.20 6.20 -8.25
C GLY A 137 -16.50 7.02 -9.50
N ALA A 138 -15.46 7.70 -10.03
CA ALA A 138 -15.58 8.59 -11.20
C ALA A 138 -16.16 7.85 -12.44
N VAL A 139 -15.69 6.63 -12.71
CA VAL A 139 -16.17 5.81 -13.85
C VAL A 139 -17.66 5.51 -13.73
N VAL A 140 -18.09 5.01 -12.56
CA VAL A 140 -19.50 4.67 -12.32
C VAL A 140 -20.39 5.91 -12.47
N ARG A 141 -20.00 7.03 -11.85
CA ARG A 141 -20.74 8.30 -11.96
C ARG A 141 -20.78 8.85 -13.38
N SER A 142 -19.69 8.74 -14.13
CA SER A 142 -19.64 9.19 -15.52
C SER A 142 -20.63 8.43 -16.38
N ILE A 143 -20.66 7.10 -16.24
CA ILE A 143 -21.59 6.25 -17.01
C ILE A 143 -23.05 6.51 -16.59
N GLU A 144 -23.34 6.56 -15.28
CA GLU A 144 -24.70 6.85 -14.77
C GLU A 144 -25.21 8.23 -15.18
N SER A 145 -24.33 9.21 -15.37
CA SER A 145 -24.68 10.56 -15.86
C SER A 145 -24.82 10.65 -17.38
N GLY A 146 -24.66 9.53 -18.10
CA GLY A 146 -24.75 9.50 -19.57
C GLY A 146 -23.57 10.11 -20.30
N ARG A 147 -22.46 10.41 -19.60
CA ARG A 147 -21.23 10.88 -20.23
C ARG A 147 -20.55 9.75 -20.98
N GLN A 148 -20.08 10.03 -22.19
CA GLN A 148 -19.35 9.04 -23.00
C GLN A 148 -17.80 9.21 -22.88
N ASP A 149 -17.32 9.59 -21.69
CA ASP A 149 -15.89 9.83 -21.44
C ASP A 149 -15.09 8.53 -21.28
N CYS A 150 -15.79 7.43 -20.96
CA CYS A 150 -15.16 6.14 -20.75
C CYS A 150 -15.03 5.35 -22.06
N ARG A 151 -13.91 4.60 -22.17
CA ARG A 151 -13.68 3.67 -23.28
C ARG A 151 -13.39 2.27 -22.74
N CYS A 152 -13.97 1.27 -23.39
CA CYS A 152 -13.66 -0.12 -23.09
C CYS A 152 -12.22 -0.44 -23.51
N ARG A 153 -11.42 -0.94 -22.58
CA ARG A 153 -10.02 -1.32 -22.88
C ARG A 153 -9.90 -2.48 -23.85
N ARG A 154 -10.97 -3.30 -23.98
CA ARG A 154 -10.96 -4.48 -24.87
C ARG A 154 -11.36 -4.15 -26.29
N CYS A 155 -12.40 -3.33 -26.51
CA CYS A 155 -12.95 -3.07 -27.84
C CYS A 155 -13.02 -1.59 -28.24
N GLY A 156 -12.69 -0.66 -27.34
CA GLY A 156 -12.80 0.78 -27.59
C GLY A 156 -14.23 1.34 -27.50
N GLY A 157 -15.23 0.49 -27.31
CA GLY A 157 -16.64 0.91 -27.19
C GLY A 157 -16.84 1.92 -26.05
N ARG A 158 -17.88 2.77 -26.18
CA ARG A 158 -18.18 3.85 -25.22
C ARG A 158 -19.53 3.68 -24.52
N HIS A 159 -20.28 2.65 -24.85
CA HIS A 159 -21.59 2.36 -24.25
C HIS A 159 -21.44 1.32 -23.14
N PHE A 160 -21.96 1.63 -21.97
CA PHE A 160 -21.82 0.81 -20.79
C PHE A 160 -23.12 0.79 -19.99
N THR A 161 -23.40 -0.34 -19.38
CA THR A 161 -24.41 -0.46 -18.34
C THR A 161 -23.75 -0.54 -16.97
N VAL A 162 -24.42 -0.01 -15.94
CA VAL A 162 -24.01 -0.09 -14.55
C VAL A 162 -25.08 -0.82 -13.77
N GLU A 163 -24.67 -1.87 -13.08
CA GLU A 163 -25.53 -2.61 -12.16
C GLU A 163 -24.98 -2.48 -10.74
N ARG A 164 -25.84 -2.11 -9.78
CA ARG A 164 -25.50 -2.10 -8.36
C ARG A 164 -25.71 -3.50 -7.79
N ILE A 165 -24.72 -4.02 -7.07
CA ILE A 165 -24.76 -5.31 -6.40
C ILE A 165 -24.89 -5.08 -4.89
N GLY A 166 -25.86 -5.72 -4.26
CA GLY A 166 -26.05 -5.74 -2.81
C GLY A 166 -26.79 -4.51 -2.24
#